data_1eea861581949cce025321ff6024b8e2
#
_entry.id   1eea861581949cce025321ff6024b8e2
#
_cell.length_a   1.000
_cell.length_b   1.000
_cell.length_c   1.000
_cell.angle_alpha   90.00
_cell.angle_beta   90.00
_cell.angle_gamma   90.00
#
_symmetry.space_group_name_H-M   'P 1'
#
loop_
_entity.id
_entity.type
_entity.pdbx_description
1 polymer ?
#
loop_
_entity_poly.entity_id
_entity_poly.type
_entity_poly.pdbx_seq_one_letter_code
_entity_poly.pdbx_strand_id
1 'polypeptide(L)'
;MSDAIVALRADGVTKTYGSGESAVHACTDVSLSVAPGELLVVKGPSGSGKTTLLNCIGGLDEPDSGSVFVGDLELTAMREQDRVRLRQTHLGFVFQSFGLIPILTAAENVEVPMRLVGMPAAERQARVDELLDLVGLGKHHHQRPAELSGGQQQRVGLARALANRPKVLIADEPTGQLDSVTAGTMMDLISDLVLSHEVAAIVSTHDPLLMQRADRVLELHDGRILGAGAGSSAAVSAPSSASGMIEVPATYSGRRRRKS
;
A
#
# COMPACT_ATOMS: atom_id res chain seq x y z
N MET A 1 17.58 -24.30 1.48
CA MET A 1 17.40 -22.89 1.84
C MET A 1 16.06 -22.51 1.29
N SER A 2 15.06 -22.24 2.16
CA SER A 2 13.73 -21.82 1.68
C SER A 2 13.88 -20.40 1.17
N ASP A 3 13.72 -20.21 -0.16
CA ASP A 3 13.63 -18.85 -0.71
C ASP A 3 12.44 -18.17 -0.04
N ALA A 4 12.71 -17.13 0.74
CA ALA A 4 11.65 -16.33 1.34
C ALA A 4 10.80 -15.74 0.20
N ILE A 5 9.48 -15.99 0.26
CA ILE A 5 8.55 -15.42 -0.72
C ILE A 5 8.61 -13.90 -0.58
N VAL A 6 8.93 -13.20 -1.66
CA VAL A 6 9.01 -11.73 -1.70
C VAL A 6 7.87 -11.21 -2.58
N ALA A 7 7.05 -10.31 -2.05
CA ALA A 7 5.96 -9.70 -2.80
C ALA A 7 6.43 -8.53 -3.67
N LEU A 8 7.37 -7.72 -3.15
CA LEU A 8 8.00 -6.61 -3.85
C LEU A 8 9.49 -6.59 -3.55
N ARG A 9 10.35 -6.40 -4.57
CA ARG A 9 11.78 -6.20 -4.42
C ARG A 9 12.28 -5.11 -5.37
N ALA A 10 13.16 -4.28 -4.86
CA ALA A 10 13.91 -3.29 -5.61
C ALA A 10 15.40 -3.53 -5.40
N ASP A 11 16.18 -3.56 -6.48
CA ASP A 11 17.61 -3.81 -6.47
C ASP A 11 18.32 -2.63 -7.14
N GLY A 12 19.08 -1.84 -6.37
CA GLY A 12 19.94 -0.76 -6.88
C GLY A 12 19.20 0.38 -7.59
N VAL A 13 17.95 0.67 -7.21
CA VAL A 13 17.11 1.69 -7.87
C VAL A 13 17.75 3.07 -7.75
N THR A 14 17.99 3.69 -8.91
CA THR A 14 18.52 5.06 -9.00
C THR A 14 17.60 5.90 -9.87
N LYS A 15 17.34 7.15 -9.44
CA LYS A 15 16.55 8.12 -10.18
C LYS A 15 17.07 9.53 -9.98
N THR A 16 17.34 10.21 -11.09
CA THR A 16 17.82 11.60 -11.12
C THR A 16 16.90 12.42 -12.00
N TYR A 17 16.50 13.58 -11.54
CA TYR A 17 15.75 14.56 -12.33
C TYR A 17 16.65 15.72 -12.74
N GLY A 18 16.46 16.24 -13.95
CA GLY A 18 17.29 17.30 -14.51
C GLY A 18 18.64 16.79 -15.02
N SER A 19 19.55 17.73 -15.32
CA SER A 19 20.89 17.43 -15.83
C SER A 19 21.89 18.51 -15.44
N GLY A 20 23.19 18.19 -15.46
CA GLY A 20 24.27 19.12 -15.11
C GLY A 20 24.20 19.60 -13.66
N GLU A 21 24.44 20.88 -13.40
CA GLU A 21 24.45 21.46 -12.05
C GLU A 21 23.06 21.49 -11.36
N SER A 22 21.99 21.35 -12.14
CA SER A 22 20.61 21.30 -11.60
C SER A 22 20.09 19.88 -11.39
N ALA A 23 20.94 18.87 -11.52
CA ALA A 23 20.55 17.47 -11.31
C ALA A 23 20.17 17.22 -9.84
N VAL A 24 19.00 16.63 -9.63
CA VAL A 24 18.51 16.21 -8.31
C VAL A 24 18.52 14.68 -8.25
N HIS A 25 19.41 14.10 -7.44
CA HIS A 25 19.50 12.66 -7.21
C HIS A 25 18.42 12.24 -6.20
N ALA A 26 17.23 11.93 -6.69
CA ALA A 26 16.09 11.62 -5.84
C ALA A 26 16.16 10.22 -5.21
N CYS A 27 16.77 9.25 -5.91
CA CYS A 27 17.12 7.93 -5.37
C CYS A 27 18.51 7.54 -5.88
N THR A 28 19.33 6.93 -5.05
CA THR A 28 20.67 6.49 -5.39
C THR A 28 20.96 5.13 -4.79
N ASP A 29 21.04 4.10 -5.64
CA ASP A 29 21.38 2.72 -5.26
C ASP A 29 20.50 2.18 -4.12
N VAL A 30 19.18 2.38 -4.23
CA VAL A 30 18.21 1.97 -3.21
C VAL A 30 17.80 0.52 -3.45
N SER A 31 18.04 -0.32 -2.44
CA SER A 31 17.63 -1.73 -2.44
C SER A 31 16.73 -2.02 -1.24
N LEU A 32 15.59 -2.68 -1.48
CA LEU A 32 14.66 -3.11 -0.45
C LEU A 32 13.84 -4.32 -0.91
N SER A 33 13.23 -5.00 0.05
CA SER A 33 12.26 -6.07 -0.23
C SER A 33 11.13 -6.00 0.79
N VAL A 34 9.94 -6.47 0.40
CA VAL A 34 8.75 -6.58 1.27
C VAL A 34 8.14 -7.96 1.07
N ALA A 35 7.93 -8.68 2.16
CA ALA A 35 7.28 -10.01 2.14
C ALA A 35 5.75 -9.88 2.11
N PRO A 36 5.00 -10.91 1.66
CA PRO A 36 3.55 -10.96 1.85
C PRO A 36 3.21 -10.82 3.34
N GLY A 37 2.19 -10.01 3.66
CA GLY A 37 1.79 -9.75 5.03
C GLY A 37 2.77 -8.88 5.85
N GLU A 38 3.76 -8.25 5.22
CA GLU A 38 4.69 -7.31 5.86
C GLU A 38 4.25 -5.87 5.64
N LEU A 39 4.25 -5.07 6.69
CA LEU A 39 4.12 -3.62 6.67
C LEU A 39 5.50 -2.97 6.78
N LEU A 40 6.04 -2.50 5.66
CA LEU A 40 7.28 -1.74 5.60
C LEU A 40 6.98 -0.24 5.62
N VAL A 41 7.59 0.50 6.54
CA VAL A 41 7.54 1.96 6.55
C VAL A 41 8.84 2.54 6.02
N VAL A 42 8.74 3.50 5.11
CA VAL A 42 9.84 4.35 4.63
C VAL A 42 9.70 5.73 5.27
N LYS A 43 10.57 6.05 6.23
CA LYS A 43 10.62 7.38 6.86
C LYS A 43 11.72 8.24 6.25
N GLY A 44 11.64 9.55 6.46
CA GLY A 44 12.67 10.51 6.07
C GLY A 44 12.12 11.93 5.97
N PRO A 45 12.97 12.95 5.96
CA PRO A 45 12.54 14.34 5.84
C PRO A 45 11.83 14.60 4.51
N SER A 46 11.14 15.76 4.41
CA SER A 46 10.59 16.20 3.12
C SER A 46 11.73 16.37 2.12
N GLY A 47 11.51 15.95 0.86
CA GLY A 47 12.53 16.01 -0.18
C GLY A 47 13.56 14.85 -0.14
N SER A 48 13.49 13.91 0.80
CA SER A 48 14.45 12.79 0.87
C SER A 48 14.33 11.75 -0.26
N GLY A 49 13.32 11.85 -1.13
CA GLY A 49 13.12 10.94 -2.26
C GLY A 49 12.05 9.87 -2.05
N LYS A 50 11.27 9.86 -0.93
CA LYS A 50 10.24 8.85 -0.62
C LYS A 50 9.23 8.68 -1.74
N THR A 51 8.57 9.75 -2.16
CA THR A 51 7.58 9.73 -3.26
C THR A 51 8.19 9.21 -4.55
N THR A 52 9.41 9.63 -4.89
CA THR A 52 10.13 9.14 -6.08
C THR A 52 10.40 7.64 -5.99
N LEU A 53 10.88 7.16 -4.84
CA LEU A 53 11.10 5.74 -4.60
C LEU A 53 9.80 4.97 -4.77
N LEU A 54 8.68 5.40 -4.14
CA LEU A 54 7.38 4.76 -4.25
C LEU A 54 6.86 4.76 -5.69
N ASN A 55 7.07 5.84 -6.45
CA ASN A 55 6.71 5.90 -7.86
C ASN A 55 7.53 4.93 -8.72
N CYS A 56 8.84 4.83 -8.48
CA CYS A 56 9.70 3.89 -9.21
C CYS A 56 9.31 2.43 -8.92
N ILE A 57 9.16 2.04 -7.65
CA ILE A 57 8.78 0.67 -7.29
C ILE A 57 7.34 0.32 -7.70
N GLY A 58 6.46 1.33 -7.82
CA GLY A 58 5.11 1.18 -8.34
C GLY A 58 5.00 1.22 -9.87
N GLY A 59 6.11 1.48 -10.56
CA GLY A 59 6.13 1.61 -12.03
C GLY A 59 5.34 2.81 -12.54
N LEU A 60 5.14 3.84 -11.72
CA LEU A 60 4.57 5.14 -12.11
C LEU A 60 5.65 6.05 -12.71
N ASP A 61 6.90 5.85 -12.31
CA ASP A 61 8.08 6.49 -12.89
C ASP A 61 9.12 5.41 -13.22
N GLU A 62 9.92 5.62 -14.26
CA GLU A 62 10.95 4.69 -14.68
C GLU A 62 12.28 5.06 -14.02
N PRO A 63 12.93 4.14 -13.29
CA PRO A 63 14.25 4.41 -12.73
C PRO A 63 15.30 4.53 -13.84
N ASP A 64 16.35 5.31 -13.60
CA ASP A 64 17.47 5.44 -14.54
C ASP A 64 18.34 4.17 -14.56
N SER A 65 18.39 3.46 -13.43
CA SER A 65 19.05 2.14 -13.29
C SER A 65 18.49 1.35 -12.13
N GLY A 66 18.83 0.07 -12.06
CA GLY A 66 18.31 -0.87 -11.09
C GLY A 66 17.09 -1.63 -11.60
N SER A 67 16.63 -2.59 -10.82
CA SER A 67 15.50 -3.46 -11.17
C SER A 67 14.44 -3.48 -10.10
N VAL A 68 13.17 -3.61 -10.50
CA VAL A 68 12.01 -3.75 -9.62
C VAL A 68 11.24 -5.00 -9.98
N PHE A 69 10.91 -5.80 -8.96
CA PHE A 69 10.17 -7.05 -9.11
C PHE A 69 8.90 -7.03 -8.27
N VAL A 70 7.79 -7.52 -8.84
CA VAL A 70 6.54 -7.81 -8.14
C VAL A 70 6.31 -9.32 -8.21
N GLY A 71 6.57 -10.02 -7.10
CA GLY A 71 6.78 -11.46 -7.13
C GLY A 71 7.93 -11.82 -8.07
N ASP A 72 7.68 -12.71 -9.01
CA ASP A 72 8.67 -13.14 -10.02
C ASP A 72 8.69 -12.25 -11.28
N LEU A 73 7.88 -11.23 -11.34
CA LEU A 73 7.72 -10.38 -12.52
C LEU A 73 8.63 -9.13 -12.43
N GLU A 74 9.60 -9.01 -13.32
CA GLU A 74 10.48 -7.85 -13.41
C GLU A 74 9.77 -6.67 -14.11
N LEU A 75 9.25 -5.74 -13.31
CA LEU A 75 8.48 -4.59 -13.77
C LEU A 75 9.31 -3.66 -14.67
N THR A 76 10.58 -3.45 -14.35
CA THR A 76 11.49 -2.57 -15.09
C THR A 76 11.85 -3.08 -16.49
N ALA A 77 11.82 -4.40 -16.71
CA ALA A 77 12.07 -5.01 -18.02
C ALA A 77 10.81 -5.12 -18.89
N MET A 78 9.62 -4.78 -18.36
CA MET A 78 8.36 -4.90 -19.09
C MET A 78 8.16 -3.76 -20.09
N ARG A 79 7.44 -4.07 -21.18
CA ARG A 79 6.87 -3.06 -22.06
C ARG A 79 5.75 -2.30 -21.33
N GLU A 80 5.50 -1.07 -21.73
CA GLU A 80 4.50 -0.20 -21.05
C GLU A 80 3.11 -0.86 -20.91
N GLN A 81 2.61 -1.55 -21.94
CA GLN A 81 1.32 -2.23 -21.87
C GLN A 81 1.28 -3.31 -20.79
N ASP A 82 2.36 -4.05 -20.61
CA ASP A 82 2.47 -5.10 -19.60
C ASP A 82 2.63 -4.49 -18.20
N ARG A 83 3.37 -3.38 -18.06
CA ARG A 83 3.45 -2.57 -16.82
C ARG A 83 2.09 -2.04 -16.40
N VAL A 84 1.30 -1.47 -17.32
CA VAL A 84 -0.07 -1.01 -17.05
C VAL A 84 -0.92 -2.15 -16.51
N ARG A 85 -0.87 -3.32 -17.15
CA ARG A 85 -1.65 -4.49 -16.71
C ARG A 85 -1.21 -4.97 -15.33
N LEU A 86 0.10 -5.00 -15.05
CA LEU A 86 0.61 -5.37 -13.73
C LEU A 86 0.13 -4.39 -12.66
N ARG A 87 0.21 -3.06 -12.90
CA ARG A 87 -0.33 -2.05 -11.99
C ARG A 87 -1.81 -2.26 -11.71
N GLN A 88 -2.62 -2.54 -12.73
CA GLN A 88 -4.06 -2.75 -12.58
C GLN A 88 -4.43 -3.98 -11.76
N THR A 89 -3.59 -5.03 -11.76
CA THR A 89 -3.95 -6.35 -11.21
C THR A 89 -3.18 -6.71 -9.94
N HIS A 90 -1.99 -6.16 -9.72
CA HIS A 90 -1.10 -6.57 -8.62
C HIS A 90 -0.77 -5.44 -7.65
N LEU A 91 -0.94 -4.18 -8.05
CA LEU A 91 -0.58 -3.03 -7.22
C LEU A 91 -1.81 -2.21 -6.83
N GLY A 92 -1.88 -1.78 -5.57
CA GLY A 92 -2.83 -0.81 -5.07
C GLY A 92 -2.11 0.48 -4.67
N PHE A 93 -2.69 1.64 -4.97
CA PHE A 93 -2.08 2.93 -4.65
C PHE A 93 -2.98 3.77 -3.76
N VAL A 94 -2.40 4.29 -2.68
CA VAL A 94 -3.02 5.29 -1.80
C VAL A 94 -2.14 6.54 -1.85
N PHE A 95 -2.74 7.66 -2.23
CA PHE A 95 -2.04 8.94 -2.43
C PHE A 95 -2.31 9.91 -1.28
N GLN A 96 -1.38 10.79 -1.00
CA GLN A 96 -1.49 11.85 -0.01
C GLN A 96 -2.69 12.78 -0.27
N SER A 97 -2.97 13.12 -1.53
CA SER A 97 -4.07 14.00 -1.97
C SER A 97 -5.37 13.25 -2.27
N PHE A 98 -5.59 12.07 -1.67
CA PHE A 98 -6.72 11.16 -1.86
C PHE A 98 -6.83 10.61 -3.29
N GLY A 99 -6.52 11.39 -4.32
CA GLY A 99 -6.57 11.02 -5.74
C GLY A 99 -7.95 10.61 -6.25
N LEU A 100 -9.04 11.04 -5.58
CA LEU A 100 -10.40 10.72 -5.99
C LEU A 100 -10.81 11.54 -7.22
N ILE A 101 -11.65 10.96 -8.06
CA ILE A 101 -12.26 11.63 -9.21
C ILE A 101 -13.46 12.43 -8.68
N PRO A 102 -13.43 13.78 -8.74
CA PRO A 102 -14.40 14.62 -8.01
C PRO A 102 -15.86 14.48 -8.46
N ILE A 103 -16.10 14.14 -9.74
CA ILE A 103 -17.44 13.99 -10.31
C ILE A 103 -18.08 12.64 -10.01
N LEU A 104 -17.27 11.65 -9.56
CA LEU A 104 -17.73 10.30 -9.22
C LEU A 104 -18.08 10.20 -7.74
N THR A 105 -19.07 9.38 -7.43
CA THR A 105 -19.42 9.00 -6.06
C THR A 105 -18.33 8.15 -5.40
N ALA A 106 -18.44 7.88 -4.11
CA ALA A 106 -17.54 6.97 -3.39
C ALA A 106 -17.55 5.57 -4.05
N ALA A 107 -18.72 5.01 -4.30
CA ALA A 107 -18.88 3.73 -4.96
C ALA A 107 -18.25 3.70 -6.35
N GLU A 108 -18.51 4.72 -7.17
CA GLU A 108 -17.95 4.83 -8.52
C GLU A 108 -16.42 4.98 -8.50
N ASN A 109 -15.86 5.74 -7.54
CA ASN A 109 -14.40 5.83 -7.37
C ASN A 109 -13.77 4.47 -7.06
N VAL A 110 -14.39 3.67 -6.18
CA VAL A 110 -13.92 2.31 -5.85
C VAL A 110 -14.08 1.37 -7.04
N GLU A 111 -15.11 1.56 -7.87
CA GLU A 111 -15.41 0.71 -9.02
C GLU A 111 -14.42 0.91 -10.20
N VAL A 112 -13.82 2.11 -10.35
CA VAL A 112 -12.95 2.45 -11.49
C VAL A 112 -11.91 1.37 -11.83
N PRO A 113 -11.08 0.88 -10.89
CA PRO A 113 -10.05 -0.12 -11.22
C PRO A 113 -10.64 -1.43 -11.76
N MET A 114 -11.79 -1.84 -11.25
CA MET A 114 -12.48 -3.07 -11.67
C MET A 114 -13.07 -2.95 -13.08
N ARG A 115 -13.56 -1.75 -13.46
CA ARG A 115 -14.00 -1.45 -14.82
C ARG A 115 -12.85 -1.55 -15.82
N LEU A 116 -11.66 -1.05 -15.45
CA LEU A 116 -10.48 -1.07 -16.31
C LEU A 116 -9.98 -2.48 -16.63
N VAL A 117 -10.17 -3.43 -15.73
CA VAL A 117 -9.82 -4.85 -15.96
C VAL A 117 -10.98 -5.67 -16.56
N GLY A 118 -12.14 -5.04 -16.81
CA GLY A 118 -13.29 -5.69 -17.45
C GLY A 118 -14.09 -6.62 -16.52
N MET A 119 -14.03 -6.42 -15.20
CA MET A 119 -14.80 -7.21 -14.24
C MET A 119 -16.32 -7.08 -14.50
N PRO A 120 -17.12 -8.17 -14.46
CA PRO A 120 -18.57 -8.13 -14.66
C PRO A 120 -19.30 -7.20 -13.67
N ALA A 121 -20.38 -6.55 -14.09
CA ALA A 121 -21.07 -5.52 -13.30
C ALA A 121 -21.56 -6.03 -11.94
N ALA A 122 -22.12 -7.26 -11.89
CA ALA A 122 -22.60 -7.83 -10.63
C ALA A 122 -21.47 -8.09 -9.63
N GLU A 123 -20.31 -8.56 -10.11
CA GLU A 123 -19.12 -8.77 -9.27
C GLU A 123 -18.56 -7.44 -8.77
N ARG A 124 -18.51 -6.41 -9.64
CA ARG A 124 -18.07 -5.07 -9.23
C ARG A 124 -18.93 -4.51 -8.12
N GLN A 125 -20.29 -4.59 -8.27
CA GLN A 125 -21.19 -4.08 -7.24
C GLN A 125 -20.97 -4.76 -5.90
N ALA A 126 -20.93 -6.09 -5.88
CA ALA A 126 -20.68 -6.85 -4.66
C ALA A 126 -19.34 -6.49 -4.02
N ARG A 127 -18.29 -6.28 -4.85
CA ARG A 127 -16.96 -5.90 -4.35
C ARG A 127 -16.92 -4.46 -3.84
N VAL A 128 -17.64 -3.54 -4.46
CA VAL A 128 -17.78 -2.15 -3.97
C VAL A 128 -18.44 -2.13 -2.60
N ASP A 129 -19.55 -2.88 -2.43
CA ASP A 129 -20.27 -2.95 -1.17
C ASP A 129 -19.36 -3.52 -0.06
N GLU A 130 -18.68 -4.64 -0.33
CA GLU A 130 -17.70 -5.26 0.57
C GLU A 130 -16.60 -4.27 1.01
N LEU A 131 -16.02 -3.53 0.05
CA LEU A 131 -14.89 -2.64 0.32
C LEU A 131 -15.33 -1.37 1.07
N LEU A 132 -16.48 -0.80 0.74
CA LEU A 132 -17.00 0.35 1.47
C LEU A 132 -17.41 -0.02 2.89
N ASP A 133 -17.97 -1.21 3.11
CA ASP A 133 -18.24 -1.74 4.45
C ASP A 133 -16.94 -1.97 5.23
N LEU A 134 -15.93 -2.56 4.60
CA LEU A 134 -14.60 -2.81 5.19
C LEU A 134 -13.94 -1.52 5.72
N VAL A 135 -14.05 -0.42 4.97
CA VAL A 135 -13.50 0.87 5.41
C VAL A 135 -14.48 1.71 6.25
N GLY A 136 -15.62 1.12 6.66
CA GLY A 136 -16.64 1.77 7.50
C GLY A 136 -17.43 2.87 6.78
N LEU A 137 -17.58 2.78 5.46
CA LEU A 137 -18.29 3.74 4.62
C LEU A 137 -19.52 3.17 3.91
N GLY A 138 -20.10 2.06 4.39
CA GLY A 138 -21.27 1.40 3.79
C GLY A 138 -22.53 2.27 3.66
N LYS A 139 -22.60 3.43 4.36
CA LYS A 139 -23.70 4.40 4.23
C LYS A 139 -23.38 5.57 3.28
N HIS A 140 -22.17 5.59 2.70
CA HIS A 140 -21.64 6.74 1.95
C HIS A 140 -21.50 6.50 0.45
N HIS A 141 -22.09 5.41 -0.09
CA HIS A 141 -21.96 4.97 -1.49
C HIS A 141 -22.20 6.07 -2.52
N HIS A 142 -23.23 6.89 -2.29
CA HIS A 142 -23.69 7.89 -3.27
C HIS A 142 -23.08 9.28 -3.04
N GLN A 143 -22.31 9.48 -2.00
CA GLN A 143 -21.67 10.76 -1.72
C GLN A 143 -20.47 10.97 -2.65
N ARG A 144 -20.30 12.22 -3.10
CA ARG A 144 -19.13 12.65 -3.86
C ARG A 144 -18.02 13.12 -2.93
N PRO A 145 -16.77 13.20 -3.40
CA PRO A 145 -15.65 13.65 -2.57
C PRO A 145 -15.90 14.96 -1.82
N ALA A 146 -16.57 15.93 -2.43
CA ALA A 146 -16.91 17.21 -1.78
C ALA A 146 -17.88 17.10 -0.59
N GLU A 147 -18.60 15.98 -0.46
CA GLU A 147 -19.56 15.70 0.61
C GLU A 147 -18.95 14.80 1.72
N LEU A 148 -17.67 14.41 1.55
CA LEU A 148 -16.94 13.54 2.45
C LEU A 148 -15.89 14.33 3.23
N SER A 149 -15.68 13.98 4.51
CA SER A 149 -14.52 14.49 5.27
C SER A 149 -13.20 13.98 4.66
N GLY A 150 -12.06 14.63 4.97
CA GLY A 150 -10.75 14.19 4.51
C GLY A 150 -10.45 12.73 4.86
N GLY A 151 -10.75 12.30 6.08
CA GLY A 151 -10.58 10.91 6.50
C GLY A 151 -11.51 9.94 5.78
N GLN A 152 -12.73 10.35 5.43
CA GLN A 152 -13.63 9.55 4.61
C GLN A 152 -13.13 9.44 3.17
N GLN A 153 -12.65 10.53 2.59
CA GLN A 153 -12.02 10.53 1.26
C GLN A 153 -10.81 9.59 1.20
N GLN A 154 -9.95 9.63 2.22
CA GLN A 154 -8.78 8.74 2.31
C GLN A 154 -9.20 7.28 2.41
N ARG A 155 -10.24 6.96 3.18
CA ARG A 155 -10.78 5.60 3.26
C ARG A 155 -11.40 5.12 1.95
N VAL A 156 -12.05 6.00 1.16
CA VAL A 156 -12.48 5.69 -0.21
C VAL A 156 -11.26 5.40 -1.10
N GLY A 157 -10.18 6.20 -0.97
CA GLY A 157 -8.92 5.98 -1.67
C GLY A 157 -8.31 4.61 -1.36
N LEU A 158 -8.32 4.19 -0.09
CA LEU A 158 -7.87 2.85 0.33
C LEU A 158 -8.78 1.75 -0.24
N ALA A 159 -10.10 1.88 -0.15
CA ALA A 159 -11.05 0.92 -0.73
C ALA A 159 -10.80 0.74 -2.24
N ARG A 160 -10.59 1.85 -2.98
CA ARG A 160 -10.23 1.82 -4.39
C ARG A 160 -8.90 1.10 -4.64
N ALA A 161 -7.89 1.33 -3.81
CA ALA A 161 -6.60 0.66 -3.94
C ALA A 161 -6.72 -0.87 -3.80
N LEU A 162 -7.67 -1.36 -3.00
CA LEU A 162 -7.93 -2.77 -2.74
C LEU A 162 -8.88 -3.44 -3.76
N ALA A 163 -9.45 -2.67 -4.70
CA ALA A 163 -10.52 -3.13 -5.58
C ALA A 163 -10.18 -4.42 -6.33
N ASN A 164 -9.02 -4.48 -6.93
CA ASN A 164 -8.55 -5.62 -7.73
C ASN A 164 -7.74 -6.66 -6.93
N ARG A 165 -7.86 -6.70 -5.60
CA ARG A 165 -7.13 -7.62 -4.71
C ARG A 165 -5.62 -7.59 -4.98
N PRO A 166 -4.96 -6.45 -4.80
CA PRO A 166 -3.54 -6.30 -5.09
C PRO A 166 -2.69 -7.20 -4.18
N LYS A 167 -1.51 -7.59 -4.66
CA LYS A 167 -0.48 -8.26 -3.86
C LYS A 167 0.33 -7.27 -3.03
N VAL A 168 0.46 -6.03 -3.53
CA VAL A 168 1.24 -4.98 -2.92
C VAL A 168 0.42 -3.70 -2.82
N LEU A 169 0.37 -3.09 -1.65
CA LEU A 169 -0.19 -1.78 -1.37
C LEU A 169 0.95 -0.76 -1.23
N ILE A 170 0.93 0.27 -2.04
CA ILE A 170 1.89 1.38 -2.00
C ILE A 170 1.14 2.62 -1.53
N ALA A 171 1.54 3.19 -0.39
CA ALA A 171 0.87 4.34 0.20
C ALA A 171 1.87 5.48 0.45
N ASP A 172 1.66 6.60 -0.24
CA ASP A 172 2.48 7.80 -0.08
C ASP A 172 1.81 8.79 0.87
N GLU A 173 2.36 8.92 2.07
CA GLU A 173 1.86 9.77 3.17
C GLU A 173 0.34 9.68 3.37
N PRO A 174 -0.24 8.47 3.54
CA PRO A 174 -1.69 8.26 3.51
C PRO A 174 -2.45 8.97 4.63
N THR A 175 -1.75 9.54 5.60
CA THR A 175 -2.31 10.23 6.76
C THR A 175 -1.90 11.71 6.84
N GLY A 176 -1.10 12.20 5.90
CA GLY A 176 -0.51 13.53 5.94
C GLY A 176 -1.52 14.70 5.92
N GLN A 177 -2.78 14.45 5.56
CA GLN A 177 -3.86 15.44 5.54
C GLN A 177 -4.95 15.16 6.61
N LEU A 178 -4.69 14.24 7.55
CA LEU A 178 -5.65 13.81 8.56
C LEU A 178 -5.26 14.34 9.94
N ASP A 179 -6.26 14.53 10.80
CA ASP A 179 -6.01 14.70 12.23
C ASP A 179 -5.46 13.41 12.85
N SER A 180 -4.82 13.52 14.02
CA SER A 180 -4.11 12.40 14.65
C SER A 180 -4.99 11.19 14.98
N VAL A 181 -6.26 11.39 15.32
CA VAL A 181 -7.20 10.30 15.64
C VAL A 181 -7.59 9.55 14.36
N THR A 182 -7.95 10.30 13.31
CA THR A 182 -8.29 9.73 12.00
C THR A 182 -7.07 9.05 11.36
N ALA A 183 -5.86 9.63 11.51
CA ALA A 183 -4.61 9.04 11.07
C ALA A 183 -4.35 7.68 11.74
N GLY A 184 -4.52 7.60 13.07
CA GLY A 184 -4.41 6.35 13.83
C GLY A 184 -5.36 5.27 13.30
N THR A 185 -6.65 5.61 13.15
CA THR A 185 -7.66 4.68 12.61
C THR A 185 -7.33 4.20 11.19
N MET A 186 -6.79 5.08 10.34
CA MET A 186 -6.38 4.71 8.99
C MET A 186 -5.24 3.69 8.99
N MET A 187 -4.26 3.87 9.88
CA MET A 187 -3.12 2.96 9.96
C MET A 187 -3.51 1.62 10.61
N ASP A 188 -4.40 1.63 11.61
CA ASP A 188 -4.96 0.39 12.16
C ASP A 188 -5.64 -0.42 11.04
N LEU A 189 -6.43 0.24 10.20
CA LEU A 189 -7.08 -0.39 9.05
C LEU A 189 -6.06 -0.95 8.04
N ILE A 190 -5.00 -0.21 7.72
CA ILE A 190 -3.93 -0.72 6.83
C ILE A 190 -3.23 -1.93 7.45
N SER A 191 -2.89 -1.88 8.75
CA SER A 191 -2.25 -2.99 9.47
C SER A 191 -3.12 -4.24 9.49
N ASP A 192 -4.42 -4.09 9.79
CA ASP A 192 -5.37 -5.19 9.78
C ASP A 192 -5.51 -5.83 8.40
N LEU A 193 -5.49 -5.02 7.34
CA LEU A 193 -5.53 -5.48 5.95
C LEU A 193 -4.28 -6.27 5.57
N VAL A 194 -3.10 -5.79 5.95
CA VAL A 194 -1.82 -6.46 5.73
C VAL A 194 -1.84 -7.85 6.36
N LEU A 195 -2.25 -7.93 7.64
CA LEU A 195 -2.26 -9.19 8.38
C LEU A 195 -3.34 -10.17 7.89
N SER A 196 -4.57 -9.67 7.62
CA SER A 196 -5.71 -10.54 7.31
C SER A 196 -5.77 -11.00 5.85
N HIS A 197 -5.16 -10.27 4.91
CA HIS A 197 -5.21 -10.55 3.48
C HIS A 197 -3.85 -10.89 2.87
N GLU A 198 -2.79 -11.01 3.69
CA GLU A 198 -1.42 -11.28 3.25
C GLU A 198 -0.91 -10.28 2.19
N VAL A 199 -1.45 -9.05 2.20
CA VAL A 199 -1.03 -7.98 1.31
C VAL A 199 0.29 -7.41 1.82
N ALA A 200 1.32 -7.35 0.99
CA ALA A 200 2.52 -6.60 1.33
C ALA A 200 2.22 -5.10 1.28
N ALA A 201 2.61 -4.32 2.28
CA ALA A 201 2.41 -2.88 2.24
C ALA A 201 3.73 -2.12 2.40
N ILE A 202 3.91 -1.09 1.58
CA ILE A 202 4.97 -0.10 1.74
C ILE A 202 4.36 1.29 1.90
N VAL A 203 4.67 1.95 3.01
CA VAL A 203 4.04 3.21 3.42
C VAL A 203 5.11 4.25 3.67
N SER A 204 5.05 5.40 3.00
CA SER A 204 5.86 6.55 3.41
C SER A 204 5.15 7.32 4.52
N THR A 205 5.87 7.67 5.57
CA THR A 205 5.34 8.54 6.63
C THR A 205 6.46 9.19 7.43
N HIS A 206 6.16 10.32 8.05
CA HIS A 206 7.01 10.96 9.05
C HIS A 206 6.39 10.90 10.46
N ASP A 207 5.22 10.26 10.63
CA ASP A 207 4.53 10.17 11.90
C ASP A 207 5.11 9.02 12.76
N PRO A 208 5.67 9.33 13.97
CA PRO A 208 6.24 8.32 14.85
C PRO A 208 5.23 7.27 15.35
N LEU A 209 3.95 7.63 15.51
CA LEU A 209 2.92 6.70 15.97
C LEU A 209 2.61 5.64 14.90
N LEU A 210 2.69 6.03 13.64
CA LEU A 210 2.46 5.12 12.51
C LEU A 210 3.64 4.14 12.35
N MET A 211 4.87 4.61 12.60
CA MET A 211 6.06 3.76 12.55
C MET A 211 6.05 2.63 13.58
N GLN A 212 5.36 2.81 14.73
CA GLN A 212 5.23 1.77 15.76
C GLN A 212 4.41 0.55 15.32
N ARG A 213 3.60 0.68 14.26
CA ARG A 213 2.78 -0.40 13.69
C ARG A 213 3.49 -1.18 12.60
N ALA A 214 4.64 -0.69 12.14
CA ALA A 214 5.40 -1.32 11.08
C ALA A 214 6.17 -2.54 11.58
N ASP A 215 6.22 -3.59 10.78
CA ASP A 215 7.11 -4.74 11.00
C ASP A 215 8.57 -4.32 10.81
N ARG A 216 8.80 -3.41 9.87
CA ARG A 216 10.13 -2.89 9.57
C ARG A 216 10.08 -1.43 9.13
N VAL A 217 11.08 -0.65 9.53
CA VAL A 217 11.23 0.77 9.18
C VAL A 217 12.56 0.98 8.47
N LEU A 218 12.51 1.58 7.28
CA LEU A 218 13.68 2.06 6.55
C LEU A 218 13.75 3.58 6.63
N GLU A 219 14.95 4.11 6.80
CA GLU A 219 15.19 5.55 6.79
C GLU A 219 15.84 5.98 5.48
N LEU A 220 15.14 6.85 4.74
CA LEU A 220 15.63 7.43 3.48
C LEU A 220 16.11 8.86 3.74
N HIS A 221 17.35 9.15 3.39
CA HIS A 221 17.95 10.47 3.50
C HIS A 221 18.75 10.77 2.24
N ASP A 222 18.51 11.91 1.62
CA ASP A 222 19.16 12.35 0.37
C ASP A 222 19.21 11.25 -0.69
N GLY A 223 18.07 10.57 -0.89
CA GLY A 223 17.91 9.50 -1.87
C GLY A 223 18.58 8.17 -1.52
N ARG A 224 19.11 7.99 -0.30
CA ARG A 224 19.81 6.77 0.15
C ARG A 224 19.17 6.18 1.40
N ILE A 225 19.19 4.85 1.51
CA ILE A 225 18.79 4.18 2.76
C ILE A 225 19.94 4.29 3.76
N LEU A 226 19.65 4.88 4.93
CA LEU A 226 20.60 4.94 6.05
C LEU A 226 20.69 3.57 6.72
N GLY A 227 21.91 3.09 6.94
CA GLY A 227 22.18 1.83 7.65
C GLY A 227 22.23 0.58 6.76
N ALA A 228 22.05 0.68 5.45
CA ALA A 228 22.33 -0.40 4.51
C ALA A 228 23.85 -0.45 4.22
N GLY A 229 24.62 -1.03 5.15
CA GLY A 229 25.98 -1.48 4.85
C GLY A 229 25.91 -2.50 3.72
N ALA A 230 26.78 -2.37 2.72
CA ALA A 230 26.89 -3.27 1.59
C ALA A 230 26.88 -4.75 2.04
N GLY A 231 25.84 -5.49 1.59
CA GLY A 231 25.78 -6.94 1.73
C GLY A 231 25.30 -7.46 3.08
N SER A 232 24.02 -7.24 3.40
CA SER A 232 23.35 -8.07 4.40
C SER A 232 21.98 -8.48 3.84
N SER A 233 21.92 -9.69 3.29
CA SER A 233 20.73 -10.52 3.35
C SER A 233 20.42 -10.67 4.85
N ALA A 234 19.60 -9.77 5.38
CA ALA A 234 19.10 -9.89 6.75
C ALA A 234 18.20 -11.11 6.80
N ALA A 235 18.76 -12.20 7.28
CA ALA A 235 18.00 -13.39 7.67
C ALA A 235 16.88 -12.96 8.61
N VAL A 236 15.67 -13.29 8.24
CA VAL A 236 14.48 -13.18 9.08
C VAL A 236 14.74 -13.99 10.36
N SER A 237 15.04 -13.30 11.48
CA SER A 237 14.96 -13.91 12.79
C SER A 237 13.47 -13.96 13.17
N ALA A 238 12.90 -15.17 13.12
CA ALA A 238 11.57 -15.45 13.61
C ALA A 238 11.41 -14.95 15.06
N PRO A 239 10.27 -14.34 15.42
CA PRO A 239 10.01 -14.01 16.81
C PRO A 239 9.90 -15.29 17.62
N SER A 240 10.70 -15.36 18.70
CA SER A 240 10.65 -16.41 19.71
C SER A 240 9.24 -16.52 20.27
N SER A 241 8.65 -17.71 20.13
CA SER A 241 7.37 -18.09 20.70
C SER A 241 7.38 -17.91 22.22
N ALA A 242 6.82 -16.80 22.71
CA ALA A 242 6.38 -16.69 24.09
C ALA A 242 4.95 -17.23 24.17
N SER A 243 4.83 -18.44 24.74
CA SER A 243 3.57 -19.10 25.07
C SER A 243 2.85 -18.25 26.13
N GLY A 244 1.80 -17.56 25.70
CA GLY A 244 0.83 -16.90 26.57
C GLY A 244 -0.56 -17.24 26.06
N MET A 245 -1.19 -18.26 26.69
CA MET A 245 -2.60 -18.59 26.47
C MET A 245 -3.44 -17.38 26.87
N ILE A 246 -4.15 -16.80 25.92
CA ILE A 246 -5.27 -15.89 26.20
C ILE A 246 -6.54 -16.66 25.81
N GLU A 247 -7.37 -16.94 26.84
CA GLU A 247 -8.69 -17.53 26.69
C GLU A 247 -9.59 -16.61 25.85
N VAL A 248 -10.18 -17.18 24.81
CA VAL A 248 -11.23 -16.51 24.01
C VAL A 248 -12.58 -16.87 24.66
N PRO A 249 -13.43 -15.88 25.05
CA PRO A 249 -14.78 -16.21 25.51
C PRO A 249 -15.65 -16.66 24.35
N ALA A 250 -16.15 -17.87 24.44
CA ALA A 250 -17.19 -18.40 23.58
C ALA A 250 -18.53 -17.72 23.92
N THR A 251 -19.11 -16.95 22.98
CA THR A 251 -20.57 -16.81 22.82
C THR A 251 -20.91 -16.08 21.53
N TYR A 252 -21.23 -16.83 20.51
CA TYR A 252 -22.24 -16.39 19.53
C TYR A 252 -22.99 -17.63 19.00
N SER A 253 -24.01 -18.05 19.74
CA SER A 253 -24.97 -19.08 19.29
C SER A 253 -26.12 -18.39 18.53
N GLY A 254 -26.09 -18.43 17.20
CA GLY A 254 -27.18 -17.99 16.33
C GLY A 254 -28.35 -18.95 16.39
N ARG A 255 -29.48 -18.55 16.99
CA ARG A 255 -30.76 -19.24 16.96
C ARG A 255 -31.32 -19.29 15.55
N ARG A 256 -31.35 -20.47 14.96
CA ARG A 256 -32.21 -20.79 13.79
C ARG A 256 -33.67 -20.79 14.24
N ARG A 257 -34.50 -19.88 13.75
CA ARG A 257 -35.97 -20.01 13.80
C ARG A 257 -36.41 -20.82 12.61
N ARG A 258 -36.97 -22.00 12.87
CA ARG A 258 -37.83 -22.76 11.92
C ARG A 258 -39.17 -22.04 11.87
N LYS A 259 -39.70 -21.79 10.67
CA LYS A 259 -41.12 -21.53 10.43
C LYS A 259 -41.77 -22.83 10.04
N SER A 260 -42.82 -23.18 10.79
CA SER A 260 -43.89 -24.09 10.41
C SER A 260 -44.87 -23.34 9.51
#